data_3336d922d278ed3ab45e1940c49335af
#
_entry.id   3336d922d278ed3ab45e1940c49335af
#
_cell.length_a   1.000
_cell.length_b   1.000
_cell.length_c   1.000
_cell.angle_alpha   90.00
_cell.angle_beta   90.00
_cell.angle_gamma   90.00
#
_symmetry.space_group_name_H-M   'P 1'
#
loop_
_entity.id
_entity.type
_entity.pdbx_description
1 polymer ?
#
loop_
_entity_poly.entity_id
_entity_poly.type
_entity_poly.pdbx_seq_one_letter_code
_entity_poly.pdbx_strand_id
1 'polypeptide(L)'
;MIRPGVPADLPAASDVYRSASLSNAGDRDNLLAHPEYLVLGPEGLAEGRTYVAEEDGSLVGFATWLQAGGIFELEDLFVDPGRRRRGIATALVNRITEVLRARGAKRLEVTANPHALGFYRAAGFIDCGVADTDFGPAPRMVLAIH
;
A
#
# COMPACT_ATOMS: atom_id res chain seq x y z
N MET A 1 14.18 3.07 -7.70
CA MET A 1 14.51 1.63 -7.68
C MET A 1 13.64 0.91 -6.66
N ILE A 2 13.11 -0.24 -7.04
CA ILE A 2 12.30 -1.07 -6.14
C ILE A 2 13.16 -2.23 -5.64
N ARG A 3 13.14 -2.49 -4.35
CA ARG A 3 13.86 -3.62 -3.74
C ARG A 3 13.04 -4.25 -2.61
N PRO A 4 13.38 -5.49 -2.19
CA PRO A 4 12.79 -6.05 -0.98
C PRO A 4 13.09 -5.17 0.22
N GLY A 5 12.10 -4.96 1.07
CA GLY A 5 12.30 -4.27 2.34
C GLY A 5 12.94 -5.18 3.39
N VAL A 6 13.68 -4.58 4.31
CA VAL A 6 14.30 -5.27 5.44
C VAL A 6 13.88 -4.59 6.73
N PRO A 7 13.99 -5.27 7.90
CA PRO A 7 13.55 -4.67 9.17
C PRO A 7 14.16 -3.30 9.47
N ALA A 8 15.38 -3.04 9.03
CA ALA A 8 16.02 -1.74 9.21
C ALA A 8 15.32 -0.59 8.46
N ASP A 9 14.44 -0.90 7.51
CA ASP A 9 13.67 0.11 6.78
C ASP A 9 12.48 0.65 7.56
N LEU A 10 12.13 0.05 8.70
CA LEU A 10 10.92 0.42 9.44
C LEU A 10 10.84 1.92 9.80
N PRO A 11 11.90 2.58 10.30
CA PRO A 11 11.80 4.01 10.60
C PRO A 11 11.47 4.85 9.37
N ALA A 12 12.14 4.62 8.25
CA ALA A 12 11.90 5.38 7.02
C ALA A 12 10.52 5.08 6.41
N ALA A 13 10.10 3.82 6.42
CA ALA A 13 8.76 3.43 5.96
C ALA A 13 7.68 4.05 6.86
N SER A 14 7.91 4.11 8.17
CA SER A 14 6.99 4.73 9.12
C SER A 14 6.82 6.22 8.84
N ASP A 15 7.90 6.92 8.49
CA ASP A 15 7.83 8.33 8.13
C ASP A 15 6.98 8.55 6.88
N VAL A 16 7.16 7.72 5.86
CA VAL A 16 6.33 7.78 4.64
C VAL A 16 4.87 7.48 4.98
N TYR A 17 4.61 6.47 5.79
CA TYR A 17 3.26 6.09 6.20
C TYR A 17 2.54 7.26 6.88
N ARG A 18 3.19 7.90 7.85
CA ARG A 18 2.61 9.05 8.56
C ARG A 18 2.37 10.23 7.61
N SER A 19 3.37 10.59 6.81
CA SER A 19 3.27 11.72 5.89
C SER A 19 2.16 11.52 4.85
N ALA A 20 2.09 10.33 4.27
CA ALA A 20 1.07 9.99 3.28
C ALA A 20 -0.33 9.98 3.91
N SER A 21 -0.47 9.38 5.09
CA SER A 21 -1.76 9.29 5.78
C SER A 21 -2.28 10.68 6.16
N LEU A 22 -1.42 11.54 6.67
CA LEU A 22 -1.78 12.89 7.09
C LEU A 22 -1.97 13.87 5.93
N SER A 23 -1.62 13.48 4.70
CA SER A 23 -1.79 14.33 3.52
C SER A 23 -3.25 14.45 3.06
N ASN A 24 -4.11 13.55 3.50
CA ASN A 24 -5.53 13.57 3.15
C ASN A 24 -6.28 14.44 4.17
N ALA A 25 -6.61 15.68 3.77
CA ALA A 25 -7.20 16.67 4.67
C ALA A 25 -8.49 16.20 5.36
N GLY A 26 -9.30 15.40 4.67
CA GLY A 26 -10.54 14.87 5.22
C GLY A 26 -10.34 13.87 6.36
N ASP A 27 -9.19 13.21 6.43
CA ASP A 27 -8.89 12.20 7.44
C ASP A 27 -7.95 12.70 8.54
N ARG A 28 -7.34 13.87 8.33
CA ARG A 28 -6.26 14.36 9.18
C ARG A 28 -6.67 14.50 10.66
N ASP A 29 -7.82 15.12 10.93
CA ASP A 29 -8.26 15.34 12.30
C ASP A 29 -8.55 14.04 13.01
N ASN A 30 -9.17 13.08 12.33
CA ASN A 30 -9.45 11.77 12.89
C ASN A 30 -8.14 11.00 13.19
N LEU A 31 -7.16 11.08 12.28
CA LEU A 31 -5.87 10.43 12.48
C LEU A 31 -5.09 11.05 13.63
N LEU A 32 -5.14 12.37 13.78
CA LEU A 32 -4.47 13.05 14.90
C LEU A 32 -5.13 12.73 16.23
N ALA A 33 -6.45 12.50 16.23
CA ALA A 33 -7.18 12.08 17.42
C ALA A 33 -6.95 10.61 17.78
N HIS A 34 -6.46 9.81 16.83
CA HIS A 34 -6.19 8.38 17.00
C HIS A 34 -4.76 8.05 16.56
N PRO A 35 -3.73 8.42 17.36
CA PRO A 35 -2.33 8.20 16.97
C PRO A 35 -1.98 6.74 16.67
N GLU A 36 -2.72 5.78 17.21
CA GLU A 36 -2.54 4.36 16.94
C GLU A 36 -2.73 4.00 15.47
N TYR A 37 -3.49 4.79 14.72
CA TYR A 37 -3.69 4.59 13.27
C TYR A 37 -2.48 5.05 12.45
N LEU A 38 -1.54 5.77 13.08
CA LEU A 38 -0.34 6.29 12.43
C LEU A 38 0.90 5.43 12.73
N VAL A 39 0.70 4.28 13.36
CA VAL A 39 1.79 3.34 13.68
C VAL A 39 1.84 2.24 12.63
N LEU A 40 2.96 2.16 11.92
CA LEU A 40 3.20 1.07 10.99
C LEU A 40 3.72 -0.15 11.76
N GLY A 41 3.05 -1.31 11.58
CA GLY A 41 3.51 -2.56 12.17
C GLY A 41 4.78 -3.07 11.49
N PRO A 42 5.64 -3.82 12.20
CA PRO A 42 6.89 -4.34 11.66
C PRO A 42 6.74 -5.63 10.87
N GLU A 43 5.56 -6.25 10.89
CA GLU A 43 5.36 -7.62 10.43
C GLU A 43 5.67 -7.80 8.94
N GLY A 44 5.23 -6.86 8.10
CA GLY A 44 5.46 -6.94 6.65
C GLY A 44 6.94 -6.98 6.29
N LEU A 45 7.74 -6.13 6.95
CA LEU A 45 9.19 -6.11 6.75
C LEU A 45 9.84 -7.36 7.33
N ALA A 46 9.45 -7.75 8.55
CA ALA A 46 10.02 -8.91 9.22
C ALA A 46 9.74 -10.21 8.46
N GLU A 47 8.57 -10.33 7.83
CA GLU A 47 8.14 -11.52 7.11
C GLU A 47 8.50 -11.51 5.63
N GLY A 48 9.17 -10.47 5.14
CA GLY A 48 9.56 -10.38 3.73
C GLY A 48 8.42 -10.08 2.77
N ARG A 49 7.35 -9.47 3.25
CA ARG A 49 6.16 -9.14 2.43
C ARG A 49 6.12 -7.70 1.95
N THR A 50 7.13 -6.89 2.30
CA THR A 50 7.19 -5.48 1.95
C THR A 50 8.27 -5.22 0.92
N TYR A 51 7.93 -4.43 -0.09
CA TYR A 51 8.85 -3.91 -1.09
C TYR A 51 8.92 -2.40 -0.94
N VAL A 52 10.12 -1.84 -1.09
CA VAL A 52 10.35 -0.42 -0.89
C VAL A 52 10.88 0.23 -2.17
N ALA A 53 10.54 1.50 -2.36
CA ALA A 53 11.05 2.32 -3.45
C ALA A 53 12.07 3.31 -2.90
N GLU A 54 13.21 3.42 -3.56
CA GLU A 54 14.26 4.37 -3.23
C GLU A 54 14.51 5.33 -4.39
N GLU A 55 14.74 6.61 -4.04
CA GLU A 55 15.25 7.63 -4.96
C GLU A 55 16.37 8.38 -4.25
N ASP A 56 17.53 8.49 -4.90
CA ASP A 56 18.69 9.22 -4.36
C ASP A 56 19.07 8.77 -2.95
N GLY A 57 18.98 7.47 -2.68
CA GLY A 57 19.34 6.88 -1.39
C GLY A 57 18.29 7.02 -0.30
N SER A 58 17.13 7.63 -0.61
CA SER A 58 16.04 7.80 0.35
C SER A 58 14.86 6.88 0.02
N LEU A 59 14.26 6.28 1.05
CA LEU A 59 13.04 5.51 0.89
C LEU A 59 11.87 6.48 0.67
N VAL A 60 11.18 6.35 -0.45
CA VAL A 60 10.12 7.28 -0.87
C VAL A 60 8.75 6.62 -1.00
N GLY A 61 8.67 5.32 -0.85
CA GLY A 61 7.42 4.59 -0.89
C GLY A 61 7.60 3.14 -0.52
N PHE A 62 6.50 2.47 -0.22
CA PHE A 62 6.51 1.03 0.06
C PHE A 62 5.15 0.41 -0.22
N ALA A 63 5.16 -0.90 -0.45
CA ALA A 63 3.96 -1.71 -0.60
C ALA A 63 4.14 -3.03 0.14
N THR A 64 3.08 -3.49 0.78
CA THR A 64 3.07 -4.76 1.53
C THR A 64 1.90 -5.60 1.06
N TRP A 65 2.15 -6.88 0.83
CA TRP A 65 1.09 -7.83 0.52
C TRP A 65 0.87 -8.79 1.69
N LEU A 66 -0.31 -9.38 1.75
CA LEU A 66 -0.59 -10.45 2.69
C LEU A 66 -1.44 -11.52 2.01
N GLN A 67 -1.43 -12.72 2.60
CA GLN A 67 -2.30 -13.81 2.18
C GLN A 67 -3.16 -14.23 3.37
N ALA A 68 -4.48 -14.23 3.18
CA ALA A 68 -5.42 -14.62 4.19
C ALA A 68 -6.52 -15.46 3.53
N GLY A 69 -6.70 -16.72 4.00
CA GLY A 69 -7.74 -17.60 3.49
C GLY A 69 -7.67 -17.85 1.98
N GLY A 70 -6.48 -17.92 1.40
CA GLY A 70 -6.30 -18.12 -0.02
C GLY A 70 -6.43 -16.84 -0.87
N ILE A 71 -6.71 -15.71 -0.24
CA ILE A 71 -6.81 -14.42 -0.91
C ILE A 71 -5.51 -13.67 -0.71
N PHE A 72 -4.95 -13.14 -1.82
CA PHE A 72 -3.80 -12.24 -1.77
C PHE A 72 -4.30 -10.80 -1.76
N GLU A 73 -3.84 -10.02 -0.80
CA GLU A 73 -4.25 -8.64 -0.63
C GLU A 73 -3.07 -7.68 -0.66
N LEU A 74 -3.30 -6.49 -1.20
CA LEU A 74 -2.42 -5.35 -1.03
C LEU A 74 -2.78 -4.70 0.30
N GLU A 75 -1.95 -4.95 1.33
CA GLU A 75 -2.18 -4.46 2.68
C GLU A 75 -1.84 -2.98 2.79
N ASP A 76 -0.68 -2.59 2.25
CA ASP A 76 -0.18 -1.23 2.30
C ASP A 76 0.31 -0.79 0.93
N LEU A 77 0.04 0.45 0.58
CA LEU A 77 0.64 1.14 -0.56
C LEU A 77 0.72 2.62 -0.22
N PHE A 78 1.92 3.10 0.08
CA PHE A 78 2.15 4.47 0.47
C PHE A 78 3.34 5.06 -0.25
N VAL A 79 3.19 6.30 -0.71
CA VAL A 79 4.25 7.06 -1.39
C VAL A 79 4.36 8.43 -0.73
N ASP A 80 5.58 8.91 -0.53
CA ASP A 80 5.85 10.24 -0.01
C ASP A 80 5.03 11.26 -0.81
N PRO A 81 4.21 12.10 -0.15
CA PRO A 81 3.38 13.09 -0.84
C PRO A 81 4.17 14.01 -1.78
N GLY A 82 5.43 14.32 -1.45
CA GLY A 82 6.29 15.13 -2.30
C GLY A 82 6.79 14.41 -3.55
N ARG A 83 6.56 13.12 -3.66
CA ARG A 83 7.05 12.27 -4.76
C ARG A 83 5.93 11.62 -5.56
N ARG A 84 4.70 12.08 -5.40
CA ARG A 84 3.55 11.57 -6.16
C ARG A 84 3.66 11.93 -7.64
N ARG A 85 2.94 11.17 -8.50
CA ARG A 85 2.89 11.36 -9.95
C ARG A 85 4.21 11.05 -10.66
N ARG A 86 5.08 10.24 -10.03
CA ARG A 86 6.36 9.81 -10.63
C ARG A 86 6.35 8.33 -11.00
N GLY A 87 5.19 7.67 -10.96
CA GLY A 87 5.07 6.26 -11.28
C GLY A 87 5.55 5.33 -10.19
N ILE A 88 5.85 5.82 -8.98
CA ILE A 88 6.36 5.01 -7.87
C ILE A 88 5.32 3.99 -7.41
N ALA A 89 4.07 4.42 -7.21
CA ALA A 89 3.00 3.52 -6.79
C ALA A 89 2.76 2.42 -7.84
N THR A 90 2.75 2.79 -9.11
CA THR A 90 2.61 1.82 -10.22
C THR A 90 3.74 0.80 -10.21
N ALA A 91 4.98 1.25 -10.02
CA ALA A 91 6.15 0.37 -9.96
C ALA A 91 6.06 -0.60 -8.77
N LEU A 92 5.60 -0.12 -7.61
CA LEU A 92 5.40 -0.96 -6.43
C LEU A 92 4.32 -2.03 -6.67
N VAL A 93 3.17 -1.65 -7.21
CA VAL A 93 2.09 -2.60 -7.53
C VAL A 93 2.58 -3.63 -8.55
N ASN A 94 3.31 -3.21 -9.57
CA ASN A 94 3.85 -4.12 -10.57
C ASN A 94 4.82 -5.14 -9.94
N ARG A 95 5.67 -4.70 -9.03
CA ARG A 95 6.58 -5.62 -8.31
C ARG A 95 5.78 -6.62 -7.47
N ILE A 96 4.77 -6.16 -6.74
CA ILE A 96 3.92 -7.05 -5.94
C ILE A 96 3.24 -8.09 -6.85
N THR A 97 2.69 -7.68 -7.99
CA THR A 97 2.03 -8.62 -8.90
C THR A 97 3.00 -9.64 -9.48
N GLU A 98 4.24 -9.25 -9.79
CA GLU A 98 5.28 -10.18 -10.24
C GLU A 98 5.60 -11.24 -9.18
N VAL A 99 5.78 -10.80 -7.94
CA VAL A 99 6.06 -11.69 -6.81
C VAL A 99 4.92 -12.67 -6.60
N LEU A 100 3.67 -12.18 -6.61
CA LEU A 100 2.49 -13.01 -6.40
C LEU A 100 2.22 -13.95 -7.57
N ARG A 101 2.51 -13.52 -8.80
CA ARG A 101 2.41 -14.39 -9.98
C ARG A 101 3.31 -15.62 -9.81
N ALA A 102 4.53 -15.42 -9.32
CA ALA A 102 5.46 -16.51 -9.07
C ALA A 102 4.95 -17.47 -7.98
N ARG A 103 4.03 -17.02 -7.14
CA ARG A 103 3.38 -17.85 -6.11
C ARG A 103 2.09 -18.49 -6.59
N GLY A 104 1.74 -18.33 -7.85
CA GLY A 104 0.52 -18.88 -8.42
C GLY A 104 -0.74 -18.08 -8.17
N ALA A 105 -0.62 -16.85 -7.70
CA ALA A 105 -1.77 -15.99 -7.47
C ALA A 105 -2.47 -15.63 -8.78
N LYS A 106 -3.81 -15.65 -8.77
CA LYS A 106 -4.64 -15.31 -9.92
C LYS A 106 -5.19 -13.88 -9.85
N ARG A 107 -5.16 -13.27 -8.67
CA ARG A 107 -5.68 -11.92 -8.45
C ARG A 107 -5.09 -11.32 -7.19
N LEU A 108 -5.10 -9.99 -7.16
CA LEU A 108 -4.70 -9.19 -6.01
C LEU A 108 -5.89 -8.33 -5.62
N GLU A 109 -6.33 -8.41 -4.37
CA GLU A 109 -7.44 -7.61 -3.87
C GLU A 109 -6.91 -6.47 -3.00
N VAL A 110 -7.72 -5.43 -2.86
CA VAL A 110 -7.39 -4.27 -2.02
C VAL A 110 -8.67 -3.67 -1.45
N THR A 111 -8.62 -3.20 -0.21
CA THR A 111 -9.60 -2.25 0.31
C THR A 111 -9.05 -0.86 0.01
N ALA A 112 -9.64 -0.21 -0.99
CA ALA A 112 -9.09 1.01 -1.54
C ALA A 112 -9.39 2.21 -0.65
N ASN A 113 -8.38 3.05 -0.40
CA ASN A 113 -8.62 4.36 0.18
C ASN A 113 -9.44 5.17 -0.84
N PRO A 114 -10.58 5.77 -0.44
CA PRO A 114 -11.40 6.57 -1.36
C PRO A 114 -10.63 7.67 -2.09
N HIS A 115 -9.57 8.21 -1.48
CA HIS A 115 -8.72 9.24 -2.10
C HIS A 115 -7.83 8.69 -3.22
N ALA A 116 -7.68 7.37 -3.32
CA ALA A 116 -6.81 6.71 -4.30
C ALA A 116 -7.56 5.95 -5.39
N LEU A 117 -8.88 6.10 -5.48
CA LEU A 117 -9.69 5.35 -6.45
C LEU A 117 -9.23 5.54 -7.89
N GLY A 118 -8.90 6.78 -8.27
CA GLY A 118 -8.41 7.06 -9.62
C GLY A 118 -7.14 6.30 -9.95
N PHE A 119 -6.23 6.20 -8.99
CA PHE A 119 -5.01 5.42 -9.15
C PHE A 119 -5.32 3.94 -9.38
N TYR A 120 -6.15 3.33 -8.53
CA TYR A 120 -6.44 1.90 -8.64
C TYR A 120 -7.16 1.57 -9.95
N ARG A 121 -8.11 2.39 -10.36
CA ARG A 121 -8.80 2.19 -11.64
C ARG A 121 -7.85 2.32 -12.82
N ALA A 122 -6.96 3.30 -12.81
CA ALA A 122 -5.95 3.47 -13.85
C ALA A 122 -4.96 2.29 -13.89
N ALA A 123 -4.69 1.67 -12.74
CA ALA A 123 -3.82 0.49 -12.64
C ALA A 123 -4.51 -0.80 -13.08
N GLY A 124 -5.81 -0.77 -13.40
CA GLY A 124 -6.55 -1.93 -13.89
C GLY A 124 -7.40 -2.63 -12.84
N PHE A 125 -7.46 -2.11 -11.62
CA PHE A 125 -8.34 -2.67 -10.60
C PHE A 125 -9.81 -2.35 -10.92
N ILE A 126 -10.69 -3.29 -10.62
CA ILE A 126 -12.14 -3.12 -10.79
C ILE A 126 -12.84 -3.29 -9.45
N ASP A 127 -13.96 -2.62 -9.29
CA ASP A 127 -14.75 -2.68 -8.06
C ASP A 127 -15.33 -4.10 -7.88
N CYS A 128 -15.24 -4.65 -6.67
CA CYS A 128 -15.77 -5.98 -6.36
C CYS A 128 -16.56 -6.04 -5.04
N GLY A 129 -16.81 -4.91 -4.43
CA GLY A 129 -17.59 -4.86 -3.19
C GLY A 129 -17.28 -3.64 -2.35
N VAL A 130 -17.68 -3.71 -1.09
CA VAL A 130 -17.48 -2.65 -0.09
C VAL A 130 -17.06 -3.30 1.22
N ALA A 131 -16.12 -2.69 1.91
CA ALA A 131 -15.69 -3.09 3.25
C ALA A 131 -15.98 -1.97 4.24
N ASP A 132 -16.34 -2.32 5.47
CA ASP A 132 -16.45 -1.35 6.55
C ASP A 132 -15.08 -1.12 7.15
N THR A 133 -14.72 0.15 7.32
CA THR A 133 -13.43 0.54 7.91
C THR A 133 -13.68 1.54 9.05
N ASP A 134 -12.62 1.80 9.83
CA ASP A 134 -12.67 2.81 10.90
C ASP A 134 -12.97 4.21 10.37
N PHE A 135 -12.82 4.44 9.06
CA PHE A 135 -13.11 5.70 8.38
C PHE A 135 -14.41 5.65 7.57
N GLY A 136 -15.24 4.62 7.77
CA GLY A 136 -16.47 4.41 7.02
C GLY A 136 -16.34 3.38 5.91
N PRO A 137 -17.34 3.24 5.03
CA PRO A 137 -17.30 2.28 3.94
C PRO A 137 -16.17 2.61 2.95
N ALA A 138 -15.48 1.59 2.48
CA ALA A 138 -14.44 1.74 1.46
C ALA A 138 -14.63 0.69 0.36
N PRO A 139 -14.34 1.03 -0.90
CA PRO A 139 -14.46 0.06 -1.99
C PRO A 139 -13.47 -1.09 -1.85
N ARG A 140 -13.94 -2.31 -2.14
CA ARG A 140 -13.06 -3.44 -2.39
C ARG A 140 -12.83 -3.51 -3.89
N MET A 141 -11.59 -3.70 -4.27
CA MET A 141 -11.21 -3.76 -5.69
C MET A 141 -10.31 -4.97 -5.94
N VAL A 142 -10.27 -5.42 -7.19
CA VAL A 142 -9.49 -6.59 -7.58
C VAL A 142 -8.77 -6.35 -8.90
N LEU A 143 -7.52 -6.80 -8.94
CA LEU A 143 -6.69 -6.82 -10.15
C LEU A 143 -6.43 -8.27 -10.55
N ALA A 144 -6.76 -8.63 -11.80
CA ALA A 144 -6.43 -9.94 -12.33
C ALA A 144 -4.92 -10.05 -12.59
N ILE A 145 -4.33 -11.19 -12.22
CA ILE A 145 -2.91 -11.49 -12.46
C ILE A 145 -2.84 -12.58 -13.53
N HIS A 146 -2.25 -12.24 -14.67
CA HIS A 146 -2.15 -13.14 -15.83
C HIS A 146 -0.79 -13.82 -15.95
#